data_2043fab70b900421e434e40281eb3a00
#
_entry.id   2043fab70b900421e434e40281eb3a00
#
_cell.length_a   1.000
_cell.length_b   1.000
_cell.length_c   1.000
_cell.angle_alpha   90.00
_cell.angle_beta   90.00
_cell.angle_gamma   90.00
#
_symmetry.space_group_name_H-M   'P 1'
#
loop_
_entity.id
_entity.type
_entity.pdbx_description
1 polymer ?
#
loop_
_entity_poly.entity_id
_entity_poly.type
_entity_poly.pdbx_seq_one_letter_code
_entity_poly.pdbx_strand_id
1 'polypeptide(L)'
;MPAYVISMMSIHDPEVYSQYTALTPPLVKKYGGKFLTRGEEVSCMEGTSYEGRMVLLEFPDKASIEAWFADPDYQEAMKFRHASSSMNLLMVQEGGTNTEDPDPKL
;
A
#
# COMPACT_ATOMS: atom_id res chain seq x y z
N MET A 1 -5.48 12.92 11.42
CA MET A 1 -5.90 11.52 11.61
C MET A 1 -5.13 10.63 10.64
N PRO A 2 -4.35 9.68 11.12
CA PRO A 2 -3.57 8.85 10.20
C PRO A 2 -4.47 8.05 9.26
N ALA A 3 -3.93 7.74 8.11
CA ALA A 3 -4.61 6.93 7.13
C ALA A 3 -3.66 5.84 6.63
N TYR A 4 -4.23 4.73 6.23
CA TYR A 4 -3.46 3.53 5.90
C TYR A 4 -3.74 3.11 4.46
N VAL A 5 -2.68 2.66 3.80
CA VAL A 5 -2.79 2.05 2.48
C VAL A 5 -2.50 0.57 2.62
N ILE A 6 -3.38 -0.25 2.08
CA ILE A 6 -3.17 -1.69 1.97
C ILE A 6 -3.03 -1.98 0.49
N SER A 7 -1.86 -2.44 0.09
CA SER A 7 -1.57 -2.77 -1.30
C SER A 7 -1.32 -4.26 -1.42
N MET A 8 -2.04 -4.91 -2.33
CA MET A 8 -1.94 -6.35 -2.55
C MET A 8 -1.84 -6.62 -4.06
N MET A 9 -0.95 -7.51 -4.44
CA MET A 9 -0.79 -7.87 -5.85
C MET A 9 -0.06 -9.19 -5.98
N SER A 10 -0.17 -9.79 -7.17
CA SER A 10 0.59 -10.98 -7.55
C SER A 10 1.69 -10.55 -8.51
N ILE A 11 2.94 -10.78 -8.16
CA ILE A 11 4.09 -10.36 -8.97
C ILE A 11 4.50 -11.49 -9.88
N HIS A 12 4.54 -11.22 -11.19
CA HIS A 12 4.98 -12.20 -12.20
C HIS A 12 6.28 -11.81 -12.89
N ASP A 13 6.80 -10.60 -12.66
CA ASP A 13 8.07 -10.14 -13.21
C ASP A 13 8.84 -9.36 -12.13
N PRO A 14 9.58 -10.06 -11.27
CA PRO A 14 10.30 -9.41 -10.17
C PRO A 14 11.32 -8.38 -10.62
N GLU A 15 11.95 -8.59 -11.79
CA GLU A 15 12.96 -7.67 -12.31
C GLU A 15 12.35 -6.32 -12.65
N VAL A 16 11.23 -6.31 -13.37
CA VAL A 16 10.51 -5.08 -13.70
C VAL A 16 9.92 -4.46 -12.43
N TYR A 17 9.38 -5.27 -11.52
CA TYR A 17 8.85 -4.78 -10.26
C TYR A 17 9.92 -4.06 -9.43
N SER A 18 11.17 -4.50 -9.51
CA SER A 18 12.25 -3.85 -8.77
C SER A 18 12.48 -2.40 -9.20
N GLN A 19 12.09 -2.03 -10.41
CA GLN A 19 12.14 -0.64 -10.86
C GLN A 19 11.11 0.21 -10.13
N TYR A 20 9.94 -0.37 -9.82
CA TYR A 20 8.93 0.29 -9.01
C TYR A 20 9.43 0.49 -7.57
N THR A 21 9.98 -0.55 -6.97
CA THR A 21 10.45 -0.46 -5.57
C THR A 21 11.64 0.48 -5.41
N ALA A 22 12.41 0.70 -6.45
CA ALA A 22 13.51 1.66 -6.41
C ALA A 22 13.01 3.11 -6.40
N LEU A 23 11.88 3.39 -7.01
CA LEU A 23 11.35 4.75 -7.17
C LEU A 23 10.38 5.16 -6.05
N THR A 24 9.72 4.19 -5.43
CA THR A 24 8.60 4.45 -4.53
C THR A 24 8.97 5.07 -3.18
N PRO A 25 10.03 4.62 -2.47
CA PRO A 25 10.29 5.12 -1.12
C PRO A 25 10.45 6.64 -1.00
N PRO A 26 11.20 7.34 -1.88
CA PRO A 26 11.28 8.79 -1.79
C PRO A 26 9.93 9.48 -1.99
N LEU A 27 9.09 8.93 -2.85
CA LEU A 27 7.77 9.49 -3.13
C LEU A 27 6.82 9.32 -1.96
N VAL A 28 6.87 8.18 -1.29
CA VAL A 28 6.11 7.95 -0.06
C VAL A 28 6.55 8.95 1.01
N LYS A 29 7.86 9.10 1.20
CA LYS A 29 8.41 10.01 2.18
C LYS A 29 8.05 11.47 1.90
N LYS A 30 8.00 11.85 0.63
CA LYS A 30 7.66 13.22 0.20
C LYS A 30 6.30 13.66 0.77
N TYR A 31 5.36 12.75 0.90
CA TYR A 31 4.02 13.04 1.41
C TYR A 31 3.83 12.62 2.87
N GLY A 32 4.91 12.40 3.59
CA GLY A 32 4.87 12.07 5.00
C GLY A 32 4.52 10.63 5.31
N GLY A 33 4.53 9.77 4.31
CA GLY A 33 4.23 8.35 4.49
C GLY A 33 5.42 7.55 4.98
N LYS A 34 5.11 6.38 5.50
CA LYS A 34 6.12 5.40 5.91
C LYS A 34 5.59 3.99 5.66
N PHE A 35 6.51 3.08 5.38
CA PHE A 35 6.17 1.67 5.27
C PHE A 35 6.04 1.07 6.68
N LEU A 36 4.93 0.38 6.92
CA LEU A 36 4.75 -0.37 8.17
C LEU A 36 5.26 -1.80 7.99
N THR A 37 4.95 -2.41 6.85
CA THR A 37 5.52 -3.69 6.45
C THR A 37 5.53 -3.74 4.92
N ARG A 38 6.50 -4.46 4.37
CA ARG A 38 6.68 -4.49 2.93
C ARG A 38 7.31 -5.81 2.50
N GLY A 39 6.49 -6.65 1.86
CA GLY A 39 7.00 -7.87 1.23
C GLY A 39 7.40 -8.98 2.18
N GLU A 40 7.02 -8.91 3.44
CA GLU A 40 7.22 -10.00 4.38
C GLU A 40 6.24 -11.13 4.11
N GLU A 41 6.55 -12.31 4.60
CA GLU A 41 5.68 -13.47 4.43
C GLU A 41 4.30 -13.21 5.04
N VAL A 42 3.26 -13.50 4.27
CA VAL A 42 1.89 -13.39 4.76
C VAL A 42 1.41 -14.76 5.21
N SER A 43 1.05 -14.87 6.48
CA SER A 43 0.49 -16.10 7.04
C SER A 43 -1.02 -15.97 7.10
N CYS A 44 -1.73 -16.95 6.56
CA CYS A 44 -3.18 -16.96 6.59
C CYS A 44 -3.67 -17.73 7.81
N MET A 45 -4.27 -17.03 8.76
CA MET A 45 -4.78 -17.66 9.98
C MET A 45 -6.17 -18.27 9.77
N GLU A 46 -6.93 -17.73 8.85
CA GLU A 46 -8.28 -18.20 8.56
C GLU A 46 -8.63 -17.81 7.12
N GLY A 47 -9.33 -18.69 6.44
CA GLY A 47 -9.76 -18.46 5.06
C GLY A 47 -8.78 -18.98 4.04
N THR A 48 -8.91 -18.49 2.81
CA THR A 48 -8.07 -18.91 1.70
C THR A 48 -6.68 -18.33 1.84
N SER A 49 -5.66 -19.16 1.65
CA SER A 49 -4.26 -18.71 1.68
C SER A 49 -4.00 -17.64 0.63
N TYR A 50 -3.24 -16.63 1.02
CA TYR A 50 -2.81 -15.56 0.13
C TYR A 50 -1.33 -15.74 -0.21
N GLU A 51 -1.02 -15.85 -1.50
CA GLU A 51 0.34 -16.10 -1.97
C GLU A 51 0.97 -14.88 -2.63
N GLY A 52 0.28 -13.75 -2.66
CA GLY A 52 0.78 -12.53 -3.26
C GLY A 52 1.62 -11.70 -2.31
N ARG A 53 1.99 -10.52 -2.80
CA ARG A 53 2.72 -9.53 -2.02
C ARG A 53 1.73 -8.59 -1.33
N MET A 54 2.01 -8.23 -0.08
CA MET A 54 1.22 -7.26 0.65
C MET A 54 2.14 -6.19 1.24
N VAL A 55 1.72 -4.94 1.10
CA VAL A 55 2.45 -3.78 1.63
C VAL A 55 1.47 -2.92 2.42
N LEU A 56 1.87 -2.51 3.61
CA LEU A 56 1.09 -1.60 4.44
C LEU A 56 1.88 -0.30 4.61
N LEU A 57 1.20 0.82 4.39
CA LEU A 57 1.78 2.14 4.58
C LEU A 57 0.90 2.96 5.50
N GLU A 58 1.51 3.93 6.18
CA GLU A 58 0.80 4.90 6.98
C GLU A 58 1.16 6.30 6.50
N PHE A 59 0.16 7.16 6.35
CA PHE A 59 0.33 8.57 5.99
C PHE A 59 -0.33 9.44 7.08
N PRO A 60 0.04 10.72 7.17
CA PRO A 60 -0.55 11.60 8.18
C PRO A 60 -2.07 11.73 8.06
N ASP A 61 -2.59 11.67 6.83
CA ASP A 61 -4.03 11.78 6.56
C ASP A 61 -4.34 11.24 5.16
N LYS A 62 -5.62 11.15 4.87
CA LYS A 62 -6.08 10.66 3.56
C LYS A 62 -5.72 11.61 2.42
N ALA A 63 -5.74 12.92 2.68
CA ALA A 63 -5.38 13.91 1.66
C ALA A 63 -3.93 13.72 1.19
N SER A 64 -3.03 13.37 2.11
CA SER A 64 -1.64 13.05 1.76
C SER A 64 -1.53 11.84 0.86
N ILE A 65 -2.36 10.81 1.10
CA ILE A 65 -2.40 9.62 0.24
C ILE A 65 -2.90 10.00 -1.15
N GLU A 66 -3.95 10.80 -1.24
CA GLU A 66 -4.50 11.22 -2.53
C GLU A 66 -3.48 12.05 -3.32
N ALA A 67 -2.74 12.94 -2.64
CA ALA A 67 -1.69 13.73 -3.26
C ALA A 67 -0.53 12.85 -3.74
N TRP A 68 -0.12 11.87 -2.93
CA TRP A 68 0.91 10.92 -3.31
C TRP A 68 0.50 10.13 -4.55
N PHE A 69 -0.71 9.59 -4.54
CA PHE A 69 -1.21 8.77 -5.65
C PHE A 69 -1.30 9.57 -6.95
N ALA A 70 -1.67 10.85 -6.87
CA ALA A 70 -1.80 11.74 -8.02
C ALA A 70 -0.48 12.35 -8.48
N ASP A 71 0.60 12.20 -7.72
CA ASP A 71 1.89 12.77 -8.09
C ASP A 71 2.34 12.20 -9.44
N PRO A 72 2.75 13.06 -10.41
CA PRO A 72 3.17 12.59 -11.72
C PRO A 72 4.31 11.58 -11.69
N ASP A 73 5.24 11.73 -10.73
CA ASP A 73 6.36 10.80 -10.61
C ASP A 73 5.88 9.46 -10.08
N TYR A 74 4.90 9.45 -9.17
CA TYR A 74 4.31 8.21 -8.71
C TYR A 74 3.53 7.52 -9.83
N GLN A 75 2.79 8.27 -10.63
CA GLN A 75 2.05 7.72 -11.76
C GLN A 75 2.99 7.03 -12.76
N GLU A 76 4.16 7.61 -12.99
CA GLU A 76 5.18 6.96 -13.83
C GLU A 76 5.73 5.70 -13.18
N ALA A 77 6.04 5.74 -11.88
CA ALA A 77 6.51 4.56 -11.15
C ALA A 77 5.47 3.44 -11.16
N MET A 78 4.19 3.79 -11.02
CA MET A 78 3.09 2.83 -10.99
C MET A 78 2.99 1.99 -12.27
N LYS A 79 3.46 2.52 -13.40
CA LYS A 79 3.47 1.78 -14.66
C LYS A 79 4.33 0.52 -14.56
N PHE A 80 5.45 0.58 -13.83
CA PHE A 80 6.30 -0.59 -13.61
C PHE A 80 5.57 -1.63 -12.77
N ARG A 81 4.83 -1.20 -11.74
CA ARG A 81 4.05 -2.11 -10.91
C ARG A 81 2.97 -2.81 -11.74
N HIS A 82 2.22 -2.06 -12.55
CA HIS A 82 1.16 -2.63 -13.38
C HIS A 82 1.71 -3.57 -14.46
N ALA A 83 2.89 -3.27 -15.01
CA ALA A 83 3.50 -4.11 -16.04
C ALA A 83 4.03 -5.44 -15.49
N SER A 84 4.33 -5.49 -14.18
CA SER A 84 5.02 -6.63 -13.56
C SER A 84 4.13 -7.43 -12.61
N SER A 85 2.86 -7.05 -12.46
CA SER A 85 1.97 -7.67 -11.48
C SER A 85 0.54 -7.73 -11.99
N SER A 86 -0.27 -8.53 -11.31
CA SER A 86 -1.69 -8.67 -11.59
C SER A 86 -2.47 -8.71 -10.28
N MET A 87 -3.79 -8.66 -10.38
CA MET A 87 -4.70 -8.65 -9.22
C MET A 87 -4.33 -7.55 -8.22
N ASN A 88 -4.04 -6.36 -8.76
CA ASN A 88 -3.68 -5.22 -7.95
C ASN A 88 -4.88 -4.66 -7.18
N LEU A 89 -4.72 -4.56 -5.86
CA LEU A 89 -5.65 -3.86 -4.98
C LEU A 89 -4.84 -2.82 -4.21
N LEU A 90 -5.32 -1.60 -4.20
CA LEU A 90 -4.74 -0.54 -3.39
C LEU A 90 -5.90 0.15 -2.69
N MET A 91 -6.03 -0.11 -1.40
CA MET A 91 -7.15 0.32 -0.59
C MET A 91 -6.70 1.29 0.48
N VAL A 92 -7.57 2.22 0.83
CA VAL A 92 -7.29 3.25 1.82
C VAL A 92 -8.34 3.20 2.92
N GLN A 93 -7.86 3.24 4.17
CA GLN A 93 -8.75 3.37 5.31
C GLN A 93 -8.16 4.38 6.29
N GLU A 94 -8.99 5.32 6.72
CA GLU A 94 -8.56 6.28 7.73
C GLU A 94 -8.51 5.62 9.10
N GLY A 95 -7.57 6.07 9.94
CA GLY A 95 -7.50 5.68 11.33
C GLY A 95 -8.75 6.15 12.04
N GLY A 96 -9.41 5.25 12.77
CA GLY A 96 -10.67 5.55 13.41
C GLY A 96 -10.53 6.26 14.75
N THR A 97 -11.59 6.93 15.13
CA THR A 97 -11.73 7.51 16.46
C THR A 97 -12.41 6.54 17.43
N ASN A 98 -12.82 5.39 16.93
CA ASN A 98 -13.57 4.39 17.67
C ASN A 98 -12.78 3.10 17.96
N THR A 99 -11.45 3.19 17.91
CA THR A 99 -10.61 1.99 18.09
C THR A 99 -10.65 1.43 19.52
N GLU A 100 -11.06 2.24 20.47
CA GLU A 100 -11.21 1.82 21.88
C GLU A 100 -12.66 1.69 22.29
N ASP A 101 -13.57 1.91 21.36
CA ASP A 101 -15.01 1.84 21.63
C ASP A 101 -15.44 0.37 21.67
N PRO A 102 -16.06 -0.09 22.78
CA PRO A 102 -16.54 -1.48 22.86
C PRO A 102 -17.71 -1.77 21.91
N ASP A 103 -18.35 -0.75 21.38
CA ASP A 103 -19.49 -0.88 20.47
C ASP A 103 -19.18 -0.12 19.17
N PRO A 104 -18.23 -0.62 18.37
CA PRO A 104 -17.79 0.10 17.19
C PRO A 104 -18.87 0.14 16.12
N LYS A 105 -18.78 1.18 15.31
CA LYS A 105 -19.63 1.35 14.15
C LYS A 105 -19.25 0.32 13.09
N LEU A 106 -20.20 -0.47 12.66
CA LEU A 106 -19.99 -1.50 11.64
C LEU A 106 -20.39 -1.00 10.25
#